data_85fe17c86fc5703d640362b1b6ad77ff
#
_entry.id   85fe17c86fc5703d640362b1b6ad77ff
#
_cell.length_a   1.000
_cell.length_b   1.000
_cell.length_c   1.000
_cell.angle_alpha   90.00
_cell.angle_beta   90.00
_cell.angle_gamma   90.00
#
_symmetry.space_group_name_H-M   'P 1'
#
loop_
_entity.id
_entity.type
_entity.pdbx_description
1 polymer ?
#
loop_
_entity_poly.entity_id
_entity_poly.type
_entity_poly.pdbx_seq_one_letter_code
_entity_poly.pdbx_strand_id
1 'polypeptide(L)'
;MQTILRRYERIQRERERLDAMYVYERAAVAAGHMLVAGVDEAGRGPLAGPVAVAAVILPQEAHLPRINDSKKLSAAVREELFTQIVAIAISYHVVLIDAETIDRMNILQATKMGMYEAIAALTPAPDEVLIDAVELPKLSMPSQSIIKGDAKSASIAAASILAKVTRDHLMEQYDTEYPHYAFAKHKGY
;
A
#
# COMPACT_ATOMS: atom_id res chain seq x y z
N MET A 1 -2.68 -14.93 -36.71
CA MET A 1 -4.03 -14.54 -36.20
C MET A 1 -4.24 -14.89 -34.73
N GLN A 2 -4.00 -16.14 -34.27
CA GLN A 2 -4.18 -16.54 -32.85
C GLN A 2 -3.36 -15.72 -31.85
N THR A 3 -2.12 -15.31 -32.15
CA THR A 3 -1.27 -14.52 -31.25
C THR A 3 -1.82 -13.11 -31.00
N ILE A 4 -2.40 -12.49 -32.03
CA ILE A 4 -3.00 -11.15 -31.94
C ILE A 4 -4.28 -11.20 -31.07
N LEU A 5 -5.12 -12.20 -31.30
CA LEU A 5 -6.34 -12.41 -30.49
C LEU A 5 -6.02 -12.63 -29.02
N ARG A 6 -5.04 -13.49 -28.67
CA ARG A 6 -4.59 -13.72 -27.30
C ARG A 6 -4.05 -12.44 -26.63
N ARG A 7 -3.31 -11.61 -27.41
CA ARG A 7 -2.80 -10.34 -26.91
C ARG A 7 -3.94 -9.37 -26.61
N TYR A 8 -4.92 -9.28 -27.51
CA TYR A 8 -6.10 -8.44 -27.34
C TYR A 8 -6.92 -8.87 -26.10
N GLU A 9 -7.22 -10.16 -25.97
CA GLU A 9 -7.94 -10.72 -24.80
C GLU A 9 -7.20 -10.41 -23.48
N ARG A 10 -5.86 -10.52 -23.46
CA ARG A 10 -5.07 -10.19 -22.27
C ARG A 10 -5.20 -8.71 -21.90
N ILE A 11 -5.16 -7.81 -22.87
CA ILE A 11 -5.32 -6.36 -22.65
C ILE A 11 -6.72 -6.06 -22.10
N GLN A 12 -7.76 -6.68 -22.66
CA GLN A 12 -9.14 -6.48 -22.18
C GLN A 12 -9.32 -6.98 -20.74
N ARG A 13 -8.83 -8.18 -20.43
CA ARG A 13 -8.89 -8.71 -19.05
C ARG A 13 -8.15 -7.83 -18.05
N GLU A 14 -6.99 -7.29 -18.43
CA GLU A 14 -6.24 -6.37 -17.57
C GLU A 14 -6.99 -5.05 -17.36
N ARG A 15 -7.62 -4.52 -18.39
CA ARG A 15 -8.46 -3.34 -18.28
C ARG A 15 -9.65 -3.56 -17.36
N GLU A 16 -10.39 -4.67 -17.54
CA GLU A 16 -11.52 -5.04 -16.68
C GLU A 16 -11.08 -5.22 -15.22
N ARG A 17 -9.91 -5.83 -15.00
CA ARG A 17 -9.33 -6.00 -13.67
C ARG A 17 -8.99 -4.66 -13.01
N LEU A 18 -8.36 -3.74 -13.76
CA LEU A 18 -8.05 -2.40 -13.27
C LEU A 18 -9.34 -1.61 -12.98
N ASP A 19 -10.32 -1.67 -13.85
CA ASP A 19 -11.63 -1.03 -13.65
C ASP A 19 -12.32 -1.53 -12.36
N ALA A 20 -12.21 -2.83 -12.08
CA ALA A 20 -12.74 -3.41 -10.84
C ALA A 20 -12.01 -2.91 -9.58
N MET A 21 -10.72 -2.59 -9.67
CA MET A 21 -9.94 -2.06 -8.54
C MET A 21 -10.30 -0.61 -8.17
N TYR A 22 -11.03 0.12 -8.99
CA TYR A 22 -11.49 1.48 -8.68
C TYR A 22 -12.93 1.57 -8.18
N VAL A 23 -13.57 0.44 -7.88
CA VAL A 23 -14.98 0.42 -7.45
C VAL A 23 -15.20 1.19 -6.14
N TYR A 24 -14.31 1.04 -5.17
CA TYR A 24 -14.41 1.71 -3.87
C TYR A 24 -14.14 3.21 -3.99
N GLU A 25 -13.10 3.58 -4.74
CA GLU A 25 -12.75 4.98 -5.00
C GLU A 25 -13.87 5.70 -5.74
N ARG A 26 -14.45 5.06 -6.76
CA ARG A 26 -15.61 5.64 -7.49
C ARG A 26 -16.84 5.76 -6.61
N ALA A 27 -17.09 4.82 -5.70
CA ALA A 27 -18.20 4.90 -4.75
C ALA A 27 -18.01 6.09 -3.79
N ALA A 28 -16.79 6.31 -3.28
CA ALA A 28 -16.45 7.46 -2.44
C ALA A 28 -16.65 8.78 -3.19
N VAL A 29 -16.15 8.87 -4.43
CA VAL A 29 -16.34 10.07 -5.30
C VAL A 29 -17.82 10.34 -5.56
N ALA A 30 -18.62 9.30 -5.83
CA ALA A 30 -20.06 9.45 -6.01
C ALA A 30 -20.79 9.93 -4.74
N ALA A 31 -20.23 9.66 -3.56
CA ALA A 31 -20.69 10.18 -2.27
C ALA A 31 -20.21 11.62 -1.96
N GLY A 32 -19.37 12.21 -2.82
CA GLY A 32 -18.82 13.56 -2.69
C GLY A 32 -17.42 13.64 -2.10
N HIS A 33 -16.77 12.52 -1.83
CA HIS A 33 -15.41 12.44 -1.28
C HIS A 33 -14.38 12.41 -2.43
N MET A 34 -13.77 13.55 -2.72
CA MET A 34 -12.91 13.71 -3.90
C MET A 34 -11.47 13.24 -3.65
N LEU A 35 -11.00 13.29 -2.42
CA LEU A 35 -9.66 12.89 -1.97
C LEU A 35 -9.76 11.59 -1.17
N VAL A 36 -9.60 10.46 -1.86
CA VAL A 36 -9.68 9.13 -1.25
C VAL A 36 -8.28 8.61 -0.98
N ALA A 37 -7.97 8.34 0.29
CA ALA A 37 -6.69 7.73 0.68
C ALA A 37 -6.80 6.20 0.78
N GLY A 38 -5.81 5.49 0.26
CA GLY A 38 -5.59 4.08 0.56
C GLY A 38 -4.53 3.92 1.64
N VAL A 39 -4.70 2.94 2.54
CA VAL A 39 -3.78 2.66 3.66
C VAL A 39 -3.52 1.18 3.77
N ASP A 40 -2.25 0.79 3.89
CA ASP A 40 -1.81 -0.59 4.11
C ASP A 40 -0.47 -0.62 4.86
N GLU A 41 -0.06 -1.80 5.33
CA GLU A 41 1.19 -2.03 6.02
C GLU A 41 2.01 -3.19 5.45
N ALA A 42 3.31 -3.18 5.74
CA ALA A 42 4.24 -4.28 5.53
C ALA A 42 5.08 -4.51 6.77
N GLY A 43 5.33 -5.80 7.14
CA GLY A 43 6.23 -6.13 8.25
C GLY A 43 5.53 -6.62 9.53
N ARG A 44 4.25 -6.97 9.51
CA ARG A 44 3.56 -7.59 10.67
C ARG A 44 3.91 -9.05 10.89
N GLY A 45 4.33 -9.76 9.85
CA GLY A 45 4.64 -11.18 9.91
C GLY A 45 6.10 -11.53 10.24
N PRO A 46 7.11 -10.73 9.83
CA PRO A 46 8.51 -11.00 10.14
C PRO A 46 8.83 -10.94 11.63
N LEU A 47 9.88 -11.66 12.05
CA LEU A 47 10.40 -11.66 13.43
C LEU A 47 11.32 -10.45 13.68
N ALA A 48 11.88 -9.85 12.64
CA ALA A 48 12.83 -8.74 12.77
C ALA A 48 12.51 -7.58 11.84
N GLY A 49 12.92 -6.40 12.25
CA GLY A 49 12.73 -5.15 11.51
C GLY A 49 11.41 -4.43 11.84
N PRO A 50 11.23 -3.22 11.32
CA PRO A 50 10.07 -2.38 11.59
C PRO A 50 8.80 -2.86 10.88
N VAL A 51 7.67 -2.32 11.31
CA VAL A 51 6.47 -2.24 10.48
C VAL A 51 6.52 -0.94 9.68
N ALA A 52 6.37 -1.05 8.37
CA ALA A 52 6.16 0.10 7.49
C ALA A 52 4.67 0.25 7.21
N VAL A 53 4.14 1.44 7.41
CA VAL A 53 2.75 1.79 7.11
C VAL A 53 2.74 2.91 6.09
N ALA A 54 1.95 2.77 5.03
CA ALA A 54 1.81 3.81 4.03
C ALA A 54 0.37 4.27 3.88
N ALA A 55 0.20 5.57 3.63
CA ALA A 55 -1.03 6.18 3.18
C ALA A 55 -0.77 6.93 1.87
N VAL A 56 -1.69 6.87 0.90
CA VAL A 56 -1.55 7.54 -0.38
C VAL A 56 -2.89 7.99 -0.94
N ILE A 57 -2.92 9.21 -1.49
CA ILE A 57 -4.04 9.74 -2.29
C ILE A 57 -3.59 9.71 -3.75
N LEU A 58 -4.25 8.90 -4.56
CA LEU A 58 -4.03 8.87 -6.00
C LEU A 58 -4.94 9.88 -6.72
N PRO A 59 -4.55 10.38 -7.90
CA PRO A 59 -5.51 11.02 -8.79
C PRO A 59 -6.66 10.06 -9.14
N GLN A 60 -7.84 10.62 -9.38
CA GLN A 60 -8.98 9.81 -9.82
C GLN A 60 -8.61 9.05 -11.11
N GLU A 61 -8.89 7.74 -11.12
CA GLU A 61 -8.58 6.85 -12.24
C GLU A 61 -7.11 6.88 -12.69
N ALA A 62 -6.18 6.97 -11.71
CA ALA A 62 -4.76 6.90 -11.99
C ALA A 62 -4.42 5.65 -12.82
N HIS A 63 -3.72 5.84 -13.95
CA HIS A 63 -3.35 4.72 -14.81
C HIS A 63 -2.08 4.03 -14.28
N LEU A 64 -2.28 2.99 -13.47
CA LEU A 64 -1.22 2.16 -12.90
C LEU A 64 -1.37 0.71 -13.41
N PRO A 65 -0.91 0.40 -14.63
CA PRO A 65 -1.00 -0.95 -15.17
C PRO A 65 -0.25 -1.93 -14.27
N ARG A 66 -0.79 -3.13 -14.13
CA ARG A 66 -0.27 -4.22 -13.28
C ARG A 66 -0.36 -3.98 -11.77
N ILE A 67 -0.91 -2.84 -11.28
CA ILE A 67 -1.11 -2.65 -9.84
C ILE A 67 -1.91 -3.82 -9.25
N ASN A 68 -1.47 -4.36 -8.12
CA ASN A 68 -2.08 -5.49 -7.42
C ASN A 68 -1.48 -5.59 -6.02
N ASP A 69 -2.00 -6.50 -5.19
CA ASP A 69 -1.39 -6.98 -3.96
C ASP A 69 0.14 -7.14 -4.14
N SER A 70 0.92 -6.43 -3.33
CA SER A 70 2.37 -6.35 -3.44
C SER A 70 3.07 -7.72 -3.36
N LYS A 71 2.46 -8.70 -2.68
CA LYS A 71 2.98 -10.06 -2.52
C LYS A 71 2.87 -10.89 -3.80
N LYS A 72 1.97 -10.50 -4.73
CA LYS A 72 1.80 -11.15 -6.04
C LYS A 72 2.71 -10.59 -7.13
N LEU A 73 3.41 -9.50 -6.83
CA LEU A 73 4.29 -8.82 -7.77
C LEU A 73 5.75 -9.25 -7.57
N SER A 74 6.52 -9.33 -8.66
CA SER A 74 7.98 -9.46 -8.55
C SER A 74 8.60 -8.19 -7.97
N ALA A 75 9.80 -8.28 -7.38
CA ALA A 75 10.51 -7.12 -6.85
C ALA A 75 10.68 -6.02 -7.90
N ALA A 76 11.09 -6.37 -9.12
CA ALA A 76 11.26 -5.41 -10.22
C ALA A 76 9.95 -4.67 -10.57
N VAL A 77 8.81 -5.37 -10.56
CA VAL A 77 7.50 -4.73 -10.83
C VAL A 77 7.08 -3.83 -9.68
N ARG A 78 7.37 -4.22 -8.42
CA ARG A 78 7.11 -3.35 -7.27
C ARG A 78 7.92 -2.05 -7.32
N GLU A 79 9.21 -2.12 -7.66
CA GLU A 79 10.07 -0.93 -7.81
C GLU A 79 9.58 0.00 -8.92
N GLU A 80 9.19 -0.56 -10.06
CA GLU A 80 8.62 0.22 -11.16
C GLU A 80 7.33 0.92 -10.74
N LEU A 81 6.41 0.20 -10.08
CA LEU A 81 5.15 0.78 -9.60
C LEU A 81 5.38 1.78 -8.45
N PHE A 82 6.32 1.52 -7.53
CA PHE A 82 6.70 2.48 -6.50
C PHE A 82 7.09 3.83 -7.12
N THR A 83 7.97 3.81 -8.12
CA THR A 83 8.40 5.03 -8.83
C THR A 83 7.22 5.74 -9.51
N GLN A 84 6.32 4.97 -10.16
CA GLN A 84 5.14 5.53 -10.80
C GLN A 84 4.16 6.13 -9.78
N ILE A 85 3.89 5.44 -8.67
CA ILE A 85 3.00 5.91 -7.60
C ILE A 85 3.53 7.22 -7.02
N VAL A 86 4.82 7.27 -6.65
CA VAL A 86 5.46 8.48 -6.10
C VAL A 86 5.36 9.66 -7.07
N ALA A 87 5.50 9.39 -8.39
CA ALA A 87 5.46 10.44 -9.41
C ALA A 87 4.06 11.03 -9.63
N ILE A 88 2.98 10.26 -9.41
CA ILE A 88 1.61 10.70 -9.72
C ILE A 88 0.75 10.97 -8.49
N ALA A 89 1.14 10.49 -7.30
CA ALA A 89 0.36 10.67 -6.08
C ALA A 89 0.11 12.15 -5.78
N ILE A 90 -1.12 12.49 -5.42
CA ILE A 90 -1.48 13.83 -4.92
C ILE A 90 -0.76 14.07 -3.59
N SER A 91 -0.74 13.05 -2.73
CA SER A 91 -0.01 13.03 -1.47
C SER A 91 0.27 11.59 -1.06
N TYR A 92 1.40 11.33 -0.44
CA TYR A 92 1.67 10.05 0.21
C TYR A 92 2.58 10.25 1.41
N HIS A 93 2.51 9.33 2.35
CA HIS A 93 3.42 9.29 3.49
C HIS A 93 3.68 7.84 3.91
N VAL A 94 4.92 7.56 4.34
CA VAL A 94 5.30 6.24 4.87
C VAL A 94 5.89 6.43 6.25
N VAL A 95 5.35 5.71 7.23
CA VAL A 95 5.81 5.68 8.63
C VAL A 95 6.50 4.35 8.90
N LEU A 96 7.64 4.40 9.55
CA LEU A 96 8.38 3.23 10.02
C LEU A 96 8.25 3.14 11.54
N ILE A 97 7.63 2.07 12.03
CA ILE A 97 7.48 1.80 13.46
C ILE A 97 8.56 0.79 13.86
N ASP A 98 9.44 1.20 14.76
CA ASP A 98 10.57 0.38 15.20
C ASP A 98 10.17 -0.80 16.11
N ALA A 99 11.11 -1.72 16.28
CA ALA A 99 10.90 -2.92 17.10
C ALA A 99 10.64 -2.59 18.58
N GLU A 100 11.27 -1.56 19.14
CA GLU A 100 11.06 -1.15 20.52
C GLU A 100 9.63 -0.68 20.76
N THR A 101 9.07 0.08 19.85
CA THR A 101 7.66 0.51 19.89
C THR A 101 6.70 -0.66 19.74
N ILE A 102 7.02 -1.63 18.86
CA ILE A 102 6.24 -2.86 18.69
C ILE A 102 6.23 -3.68 19.99
N ASP A 103 7.39 -3.86 20.63
CA ASP A 103 7.52 -4.61 21.88
C ASP A 103 6.74 -3.95 23.03
N ARG A 104 6.73 -2.61 23.08
CA ARG A 104 6.05 -1.84 24.12
C ARG A 104 4.53 -1.90 24.02
N MET A 105 3.95 -1.88 22.81
CA MET A 105 2.49 -1.74 22.65
C MET A 105 1.81 -2.89 21.89
N ASN A 106 2.50 -3.86 21.43
CA ASN A 106 2.17 -4.96 20.52
C ASN A 106 2.00 -4.53 19.04
N ILE A 107 2.11 -5.53 18.16
CA ILE A 107 2.10 -5.33 16.71
C ILE A 107 0.83 -4.67 16.18
N LEU A 108 -0.34 -4.99 16.72
CA LEU A 108 -1.61 -4.42 16.25
C LEU A 108 -1.72 -2.94 16.61
N GLN A 109 -1.38 -2.56 17.84
CA GLN A 109 -1.43 -1.17 18.28
C GLN A 109 -0.36 -0.32 17.59
N ALA A 110 0.84 -0.86 17.41
CA ALA A 110 1.91 -0.23 16.63
C ALA A 110 1.49 0.02 15.19
N THR A 111 0.86 -0.96 14.52
CA THR A 111 0.31 -0.79 13.17
C THR A 111 -0.76 0.31 13.12
N LYS A 112 -1.73 0.28 14.05
CA LYS A 112 -2.78 1.31 14.11
C LYS A 112 -2.20 2.72 14.35
N MET A 113 -1.22 2.85 15.23
CA MET A 113 -0.51 4.11 15.47
C MET A 113 0.12 4.62 14.16
N GLY A 114 0.87 3.78 13.46
CA GLY A 114 1.47 4.16 12.17
C GLY A 114 0.43 4.53 11.11
N MET A 115 -0.74 3.86 11.09
CA MET A 115 -1.83 4.23 10.18
C MET A 115 -2.38 5.61 10.48
N TYR A 116 -2.64 5.94 11.75
CA TYR A 116 -3.08 7.29 12.13
C TYR A 116 -2.04 8.35 11.76
N GLU A 117 -0.76 8.10 12.01
CA GLU A 117 0.33 9.02 11.67
C GLU A 117 0.46 9.21 10.15
N ALA A 118 0.42 8.13 9.37
CA ALA A 118 0.52 8.19 7.92
C ALA A 118 -0.64 8.99 7.31
N ILE A 119 -1.87 8.77 7.79
CA ILE A 119 -3.06 9.50 7.34
C ILE A 119 -2.97 10.98 7.72
N ALA A 120 -2.58 11.30 8.95
CA ALA A 120 -2.47 12.67 9.45
C ALA A 120 -1.39 13.49 8.73
N ALA A 121 -0.37 12.84 8.16
CA ALA A 121 0.70 13.48 7.42
C ALA A 121 0.35 13.83 5.97
N LEU A 122 -0.78 13.34 5.45
CA LEU A 122 -1.22 13.64 4.08
C LEU A 122 -1.63 15.12 3.94
N THR A 123 -1.15 15.76 2.89
CA THR A 123 -1.49 17.15 2.53
C THR A 123 -1.74 17.24 1.02
N PRO A 124 -2.98 17.53 0.57
CA PRO A 124 -4.18 17.80 1.37
C PRO A 124 -4.67 16.60 2.19
N ALA A 125 -5.45 16.86 3.25
CA ALA A 125 -6.08 15.81 4.04
C ALA A 125 -7.12 15.03 3.20
N PRO A 126 -7.29 13.71 3.41
CA PRO A 126 -8.29 12.93 2.68
C PRO A 126 -9.72 13.23 3.16
N ASP A 127 -10.67 13.11 2.22
CA ASP A 127 -12.12 13.19 2.52
C ASP A 127 -12.66 11.82 3.01
N GLU A 128 -12.03 10.72 2.55
CA GLU A 128 -12.34 9.34 2.95
C GLU A 128 -11.09 8.48 2.95
N VAL A 129 -11.06 7.45 3.79
CA VAL A 129 -9.93 6.53 3.95
C VAL A 129 -10.36 5.08 3.72
N LEU A 130 -9.71 4.39 2.77
CA LEU A 130 -9.84 2.95 2.52
C LEU A 130 -8.66 2.22 3.17
N ILE A 131 -8.92 1.22 4.02
CA ILE A 131 -7.91 0.59 4.86
C ILE A 131 -7.92 -0.92 4.64
N ASP A 132 -6.74 -1.56 4.48
CA ASP A 132 -6.69 -3.02 4.44
C ASP A 132 -6.96 -3.63 5.82
N ALA A 133 -8.09 -4.32 5.93
CA ALA A 133 -8.50 -5.21 7.04
C ALA A 133 -8.36 -4.67 8.48
N VAL A 134 -8.03 -3.39 8.70
CA VAL A 134 -7.89 -2.77 10.03
C VAL A 134 -8.95 -1.70 10.23
N GLU A 135 -9.57 -1.68 11.41
CA GLU A 135 -10.50 -0.63 11.79
C GLU A 135 -9.80 0.47 12.60
N LEU A 136 -10.03 1.72 12.21
CA LEU A 136 -9.48 2.93 12.83
C LEU A 136 -10.62 3.83 13.36
N PRO A 137 -11.23 3.51 14.52
CA PRO A 137 -12.45 4.18 14.97
C PRO A 137 -12.27 5.64 15.42
N LYS A 138 -11.03 6.16 15.50
CA LYS A 138 -10.72 7.51 15.93
C LYS A 138 -10.48 8.48 14.76
N LEU A 139 -10.69 8.06 13.51
CA LEU A 139 -10.62 8.97 12.36
C LEU A 139 -11.77 9.96 12.40
N SER A 140 -11.50 11.22 12.05
CA SER A 140 -12.51 12.27 11.96
C SER A 140 -13.28 12.28 10.64
N MET A 141 -12.73 11.63 9.62
CA MET A 141 -13.35 11.46 8.31
C MET A 141 -13.92 10.05 8.15
N PRO A 142 -14.87 9.83 7.21
CA PRO A 142 -15.34 8.50 6.83
C PRO A 142 -14.18 7.55 6.52
N SER A 143 -14.32 6.30 6.96
CA SER A 143 -13.33 5.27 6.66
C SER A 143 -13.97 3.91 6.46
N GLN A 144 -13.41 3.10 5.56
CA GLN A 144 -13.87 1.77 5.26
C GLN A 144 -12.73 0.75 5.38
N SER A 145 -12.90 -0.24 6.27
CA SER A 145 -12.00 -1.40 6.35
C SER A 145 -12.41 -2.46 5.32
N ILE A 146 -11.50 -2.84 4.44
CA ILE A 146 -11.75 -3.75 3.33
C ILE A 146 -10.86 -4.98 3.46
N ILE A 147 -11.45 -6.15 3.73
CA ILE A 147 -10.69 -7.41 3.80
C ILE A 147 -10.09 -7.72 2.44
N LYS A 148 -8.76 -7.92 2.39
CA LYS A 148 -7.95 -8.06 1.16
C LYS A 148 -8.11 -6.83 0.27
N GLY A 149 -8.06 -5.64 0.86
CA GLY A 149 -8.21 -4.36 0.19
C GLY A 149 -7.13 -4.13 -0.86
N ASP A 150 -5.92 -4.60 -0.61
CA ASP A 150 -4.77 -4.59 -1.51
C ASP A 150 -5.02 -5.28 -2.88
N ALA A 151 -5.97 -6.21 -2.93
CA ALA A 151 -6.41 -6.87 -4.16
C ALA A 151 -7.70 -6.27 -4.76
N LYS A 152 -8.36 -5.30 -4.09
CA LYS A 152 -9.70 -4.81 -4.43
C LYS A 152 -9.77 -3.30 -4.66
N SER A 153 -8.85 -2.52 -4.08
CA SER A 153 -8.76 -1.08 -4.17
C SER A 153 -7.40 -0.67 -4.73
N ALA A 154 -7.39 0.19 -5.73
CA ALA A 154 -6.15 0.69 -6.34
C ALA A 154 -5.35 1.54 -5.36
N SER A 155 -6.01 2.34 -4.52
CA SER A 155 -5.38 3.17 -3.51
C SER A 155 -4.74 2.32 -2.41
N ILE A 156 -5.41 1.26 -1.92
CA ILE A 156 -4.83 0.33 -0.93
C ILE A 156 -3.66 -0.45 -1.55
N ALA A 157 -3.79 -0.93 -2.79
CA ALA A 157 -2.70 -1.61 -3.49
C ALA A 157 -1.47 -0.71 -3.66
N ALA A 158 -1.66 0.58 -3.94
CA ALA A 158 -0.58 1.56 -4.00
C ALA A 158 0.10 1.73 -2.64
N ALA A 159 -0.67 1.85 -1.55
CA ALA A 159 -0.14 1.90 -0.19
C ALA A 159 0.66 0.63 0.16
N SER A 160 0.13 -0.55 -0.19
CA SER A 160 0.82 -1.84 -0.03
C SER A 160 2.21 -1.85 -0.69
N ILE A 161 2.30 -1.35 -1.92
CA ILE A 161 3.57 -1.26 -2.65
C ILE A 161 4.52 -0.27 -1.97
N LEU A 162 4.03 0.93 -1.57
CA LEU A 162 4.85 1.93 -0.89
C LEU A 162 5.41 1.39 0.43
N ALA A 163 4.58 0.77 1.25
CA ALA A 163 5.00 0.17 2.52
C ALA A 163 6.01 -0.97 2.29
N LYS A 164 5.71 -1.88 1.34
CA LYS A 164 6.57 -3.04 1.06
C LYS A 164 7.93 -2.66 0.51
N VAL A 165 8.00 -1.77 -0.46
CA VAL A 165 9.29 -1.35 -1.07
C VAL A 165 10.12 -0.57 -0.06
N THR A 166 9.53 0.37 0.66
CA THR A 166 10.24 1.14 1.70
C THR A 166 10.83 0.22 2.77
N ARG A 167 10.04 -0.77 3.23
CA ARG A 167 10.53 -1.73 4.21
C ARG A 167 11.64 -2.62 3.66
N ASP A 168 11.48 -3.12 2.43
CA ASP A 168 12.48 -3.99 1.81
C ASP A 168 13.82 -3.28 1.63
N HIS A 169 13.82 -1.99 1.22
CA HIS A 169 15.04 -1.16 1.13
C HIS A 169 15.71 -1.00 2.49
N LEU A 170 14.93 -0.75 3.56
CA LEU A 170 15.50 -0.66 4.91
C LEU A 170 16.12 -1.98 5.37
N MET A 171 15.48 -3.11 5.08
CA MET A 171 16.03 -4.43 5.42
C MET A 171 17.32 -4.75 4.64
N GLU A 172 17.48 -4.20 3.43
CA GLU A 172 18.75 -4.28 2.67
C GLU A 172 19.85 -3.40 3.29
N GLN A 173 19.48 -2.23 3.82
CA GLN A 173 20.42 -1.41 4.58
C GLN A 173 20.85 -2.12 5.87
N TYR A 174 19.93 -2.74 6.60
CA TYR A 174 20.25 -3.55 7.79
C TYR A 174 21.13 -4.77 7.46
N ASP A 175 21.03 -5.35 6.26
CA ASP A 175 21.93 -6.42 5.84
C ASP A 175 23.39 -5.96 5.75
N THR A 176 23.60 -4.71 5.34
CA THR A 176 24.93 -4.09 5.30
C THR A 176 25.48 -3.85 6.71
N GLU A 177 24.62 -3.44 7.64
CA GLU A 177 24.98 -3.16 9.04
C GLU A 177 25.13 -4.46 9.85
N TYR A 178 24.29 -5.46 9.55
CA TYR A 178 24.23 -6.74 10.26
C TYR A 178 24.36 -7.94 9.30
N PRO A 179 25.50 -8.14 8.62
CA PRO A 179 25.63 -9.08 7.51
C PRO A 179 25.41 -10.55 7.89
N HIS A 180 25.58 -10.91 9.16
CA HIS A 180 25.38 -12.28 9.65
C HIS A 180 23.92 -12.72 9.70
N TYR A 181 22.97 -11.78 9.63
CA TYR A 181 21.52 -12.09 9.65
C TYR A 181 20.94 -12.34 8.26
N ALA A 182 21.61 -11.96 7.18
CA ALA A 182 21.16 -12.13 5.80
C ALA A 182 19.77 -11.47 5.52
N PHE A 183 19.53 -10.27 6.08
CA PHE A 183 18.26 -9.55 5.95
C PHE A 183 17.90 -9.20 4.50
N ALA A 184 18.88 -8.98 3.63
CA ALA A 184 18.63 -8.76 2.21
C ALA A 184 17.93 -9.95 1.54
N LYS A 185 18.15 -11.17 2.04
CA LYS A 185 17.57 -12.39 1.49
C LYS A 185 16.13 -12.63 1.94
N HIS A 186 15.86 -12.55 3.23
CA HIS A 186 14.57 -12.95 3.81
C HIS A 186 13.77 -11.80 4.43
N LYS A 187 14.30 -10.58 4.42
CA LYS A 187 13.61 -9.36 4.92
C LYS A 187 13.08 -9.48 6.37
N GLY A 188 13.73 -10.32 7.20
CA GLY A 188 13.36 -10.55 8.60
C GLY A 188 12.39 -11.70 8.87
N TYR A 189 12.00 -12.46 7.83
CA TYR A 189 11.15 -13.65 7.96
C TYR A 189 11.92 -14.87 8.41
#